data_0bbaf8ece348fdfc9ae6ab45099cdca8
#
_entry.id   0bbaf8ece348fdfc9ae6ab45099cdca8
#
_cell.length_a   1.000
_cell.length_b   1.000
_cell.length_c   1.000
_cell.angle_alpha   90.00
_cell.angle_beta   90.00
_cell.angle_gamma   90.00
#
_symmetry.space_group_name_H-M   'P 1'
#
loop_
_entity.id
_entity.type
_entity.pdbx_description
1 polymer ?
#
loop_
_entity_poly.entity_id
_entity_poly.type
_entity_poly.pdbx_seq_one_letter_code
_entity_poly.pdbx_strand_id
1 'polypeptide(L)'
;MKKFSELKVGDEYQSTCTFSKKEVEAYLAFSRIKNTIFDDDEYSSIVSGRAIISRMEGEFTRLSQIYGNMILLYGMDGDPKWENRNTRFLKPLHVDEILKIKYTISDKKDQDDEFGMITV
;
A
#
# COMPACT_ATOMS: atom_id res chain seq x y z
N MET A 1 15.81 0.26 -12.72
CA MET A 1 14.43 -0.20 -13.02
C MET A 1 14.47 -1.63 -13.57
N LYS A 2 13.64 -2.49 -13.02
CA LYS A 2 13.38 -3.81 -13.62
C LYS A 2 12.21 -3.72 -14.58
N LYS A 3 12.34 -4.32 -15.75
CA LYS A 3 11.24 -4.47 -16.69
C LYS A 3 10.28 -5.55 -16.18
N PHE A 4 9.05 -5.53 -16.66
CA PHE A 4 8.05 -6.54 -16.28
C PHE A 4 8.59 -7.98 -16.44
N SER A 5 9.30 -8.25 -17.53
CA SER A 5 9.89 -9.57 -17.79
C SER A 5 10.95 -10.00 -16.77
N GLU A 6 11.54 -9.05 -16.06
CA GLU A 6 12.58 -9.31 -15.06
C GLU A 6 12.03 -9.52 -13.66
N LEU A 7 10.74 -9.22 -13.44
CA LEU A 7 10.09 -9.43 -12.16
C LEU A 7 9.67 -10.88 -12.03
N LYS A 8 9.92 -11.47 -10.86
CA LYS A 8 9.65 -12.89 -10.61
C LYS A 8 8.83 -13.07 -9.35
N VAL A 9 7.99 -14.09 -9.36
CA VAL A 9 7.31 -14.55 -8.14
C VAL A 9 8.35 -14.90 -7.09
N GLY A 10 8.17 -14.40 -5.88
CA GLY A 10 9.12 -14.55 -4.80
C GLY A 10 10.09 -13.39 -4.62
N ASP A 11 10.17 -12.47 -5.58
CA ASP A 11 10.98 -11.25 -5.42
C ASP A 11 10.47 -10.45 -4.23
N GLU A 12 11.41 -9.98 -3.41
CA GLU A 12 11.12 -9.19 -2.21
C GLU A 12 11.78 -7.82 -2.28
N TYR A 13 11.05 -6.82 -1.83
CA TYR A 13 11.53 -5.44 -1.74
C TYR A 13 11.12 -4.86 -0.39
N GLN A 14 11.86 -3.87 0.08
CA GLN A 14 11.60 -3.23 1.36
C GLN A 14 11.58 -1.71 1.21
N SER A 15 10.76 -1.08 2.03
CA SER A 15 10.67 0.37 2.14
C SER A 15 10.36 0.74 3.58
N THR A 16 10.67 1.97 3.94
CA THR A 16 10.29 2.54 5.22
C THR A 16 9.68 3.91 5.00
N CYS A 17 8.69 4.26 5.80
CA CYS A 17 8.08 5.59 5.76
C CYS A 17 7.51 5.97 7.12
N THR A 18 7.16 7.24 7.24
CA THR A 18 6.41 7.77 8.37
C THR A 18 5.25 8.58 7.85
N PHE A 19 4.24 8.76 8.69
CA PHE A 19 3.12 9.66 8.39
C PHE A 19 3.22 10.87 9.29
N SER A 20 3.23 12.06 8.70
CA SER A 20 3.06 13.28 9.48
C SER A 20 1.58 13.53 9.76
N LYS A 21 1.30 14.31 10.79
CA LYS A 21 -0.07 14.72 11.10
C LYS A 21 -0.72 15.45 9.93
N LYS A 22 0.03 16.31 9.24
CA LYS A 22 -0.46 17.03 8.06
C LYS A 22 -0.84 16.09 6.92
N GLU A 23 -0.05 15.06 6.70
CA GLU A 23 -0.35 14.06 5.65
C GLU A 23 -1.62 13.28 5.97
N VAL A 24 -1.81 12.89 7.22
CA VAL A 24 -3.02 12.20 7.65
C VAL A 24 -4.25 13.10 7.49
N GLU A 25 -4.15 14.35 7.92
CA GLU A 25 -5.22 15.33 7.76
C GLU A 25 -5.57 15.55 6.30
N ALA A 26 -4.56 15.67 5.43
CA ALA A 26 -4.75 15.83 3.99
C ALA A 26 -5.45 14.61 3.37
N TYR A 27 -5.07 13.42 3.79
CA TYR A 27 -5.71 12.19 3.31
C TYR A 27 -7.19 12.11 3.73
N LEU A 28 -7.49 12.44 4.99
CA LEU A 28 -8.86 12.45 5.48
C LEU A 28 -9.70 13.51 4.76
N ALA A 29 -9.12 14.67 4.48
CA ALA A 29 -9.79 15.73 3.73
C ALA A 29 -10.09 15.29 2.28
N PHE A 30 -9.10 14.69 1.61
CA PHE A 30 -9.26 14.22 0.24
C PHE A 30 -10.27 13.08 0.14
N SER A 31 -10.15 12.08 1.02
CA SER A 31 -11.01 10.89 0.99
C SER A 31 -12.41 11.16 1.54
N ARG A 32 -12.57 12.25 2.29
CA ARG A 32 -13.80 12.60 3.02
C ARG A 32 -14.19 11.55 4.08
N ILE A 33 -13.26 10.71 4.46
CA ILE A 33 -13.48 9.76 5.56
C ILE A 33 -13.75 10.56 6.84
N LYS A 34 -14.88 10.25 7.47
CA LYS A 34 -15.25 10.86 8.73
C LYS A 34 -15.52 9.76 9.75
N ASN A 35 -14.74 9.77 10.81
CA ASN A 35 -14.89 8.81 11.88
C ASN A 35 -14.62 9.54 13.19
N THR A 36 -15.54 9.41 14.14
CA THR A 36 -15.44 10.09 15.43
C THR A 36 -14.18 9.73 16.21
N ILE A 37 -13.57 8.58 15.94
CA ILE A 37 -12.31 8.18 16.57
C ILE A 37 -11.18 9.19 16.28
N PHE A 38 -11.21 9.85 15.10
CA PHE A 38 -10.18 10.83 14.74
C PHE A 38 -10.41 12.20 15.38
N ASP A 39 -11.59 12.42 15.94
CA ASP A 39 -11.93 13.65 16.65
C ASP A 39 -11.61 13.55 18.15
N ASP A 40 -11.27 12.38 18.66
CA ASP A 40 -10.92 12.15 20.05
C ASP A 40 -9.43 12.37 20.25
N ASP A 41 -9.06 13.20 21.24
CA ASP A 41 -7.66 13.52 21.52
C ASP A 41 -6.82 12.29 21.85
N GLU A 42 -7.42 11.26 22.45
CA GLU A 42 -6.73 10.00 22.77
C GLU A 42 -6.33 9.23 21.50
N TYR A 43 -7.16 9.30 20.47
CA TYR A 43 -6.97 8.52 19.24
C TYR A 43 -6.61 9.37 18.02
N SER A 44 -6.43 10.67 18.18
CA SER A 44 -6.17 11.59 17.05
C SER A 44 -4.85 11.33 16.34
N SER A 45 -3.92 10.62 16.98
CA SER A 45 -2.64 10.26 16.39
C SER A 45 -2.68 8.97 15.56
N ILE A 46 -3.80 8.25 15.57
CA ILE A 46 -3.93 7.00 14.82
C ILE A 46 -4.06 7.29 13.33
N VAL A 47 -3.27 6.56 12.53
CA VAL A 47 -3.31 6.66 11.08
C VAL A 47 -4.42 5.76 10.54
N SER A 48 -5.26 6.32 9.66
CA SER A 48 -6.30 5.55 8.98
C SER A 48 -5.70 4.35 8.24
N GLY A 49 -6.34 3.18 8.37
CA GLY A 49 -5.92 1.98 7.65
C GLY A 49 -5.88 2.17 6.14
N ARG A 50 -6.81 2.92 5.58
CA ARG A 50 -6.82 3.24 4.15
C ARG A 50 -5.65 4.13 3.75
N ALA A 51 -5.25 5.05 4.62
CA ALA A 51 -4.05 5.86 4.41
C ALA A 51 -2.80 4.99 4.37
N ILE A 52 -2.70 4.00 5.25
CA ILE A 52 -1.57 3.06 5.27
C ILE A 52 -1.52 2.28 3.95
N ILE A 53 -2.64 1.74 3.49
CA ILE A 53 -2.71 0.99 2.22
C ILE A 53 -2.28 1.88 1.05
N SER A 54 -2.82 3.09 0.97
CA SER A 54 -2.47 4.03 -0.09
C SER A 54 -0.98 4.37 -0.09
N ARG A 55 -0.39 4.56 1.09
CA ARG A 55 1.03 4.83 1.24
C ARG A 55 1.87 3.63 0.81
N MET A 56 1.47 2.43 1.17
CA MET A 56 2.17 1.21 0.78
C MET A 56 2.20 1.05 -0.74
N GLU A 57 1.09 1.31 -1.40
CA GLU A 57 1.01 1.29 -2.86
C GLU A 57 1.91 2.37 -3.48
N GLY A 58 1.86 3.57 -2.93
CA GLY A 58 2.69 4.67 -3.41
C GLY A 58 4.20 4.38 -3.24
N GLU A 59 4.60 3.88 -2.10
CA GLU A 59 5.99 3.54 -1.84
C GLU A 59 6.48 2.41 -2.76
N PHE A 60 5.62 1.46 -3.12
CA PHE A 60 5.94 0.44 -4.10
C PHE A 60 6.33 1.05 -5.45
N THR A 61 5.57 2.03 -5.92
CA THR A 61 5.87 2.69 -7.20
C THR A 61 7.18 3.47 -7.18
N ARG A 62 7.67 3.81 -6.00
CA ARG A 62 8.90 4.59 -5.81
C ARG A 62 10.15 3.74 -5.61
N LEU A 63 9.99 2.43 -5.45
CA LEU A 63 11.15 1.53 -5.33
C LEU A 63 12.05 1.66 -6.56
N SER A 64 13.35 1.65 -6.35
CA SER A 64 14.33 1.80 -7.45
C SER A 64 14.19 0.71 -8.51
N GLN A 65 13.74 -0.48 -8.09
CA GLN A 65 13.49 -1.61 -9.00
C GLN A 65 12.24 -1.42 -9.84
N ILE A 66 11.30 -0.61 -9.39
CA ILE A 66 9.96 -0.47 -9.97
C ILE A 66 9.79 0.87 -10.70
N TYR A 67 10.36 1.93 -10.15
CA TYR A 67 10.21 3.28 -10.70
C TYR A 67 10.63 3.33 -12.18
N GLY A 68 9.80 3.95 -12.98
CA GLY A 68 9.97 4.05 -14.42
C GLY A 68 9.04 3.15 -15.22
N ASN A 69 8.42 2.16 -14.58
CA ASN A 69 7.36 1.37 -15.21
C ASN A 69 6.05 2.15 -15.22
N MET A 70 5.24 1.93 -16.25
CA MET A 70 3.87 2.39 -16.26
C MET A 70 3.03 1.41 -15.44
N ILE A 71 2.44 1.89 -14.36
CA ILE A 71 1.71 1.05 -13.41
C ILE A 71 0.31 1.58 -13.23
N LEU A 72 -0.66 0.67 -13.35
CA LEU A 72 -2.03 0.91 -12.93
C LEU A 72 -2.27 0.13 -11.62
N LEU A 73 -2.69 0.85 -10.60
CA LEU A 73 -2.99 0.26 -9.31
C LEU A 73 -4.48 -0.07 -9.25
N TYR A 74 -4.79 -1.36 -9.20
CA TYR A 74 -6.18 -1.81 -9.13
C TYR A 74 -6.71 -1.96 -7.71
N GLY A 75 -5.86 -1.77 -6.74
CA GLY A 75 -6.24 -2.01 -5.37
C GLY A 75 -6.21 -3.50 -5.03
N MET A 76 -6.81 -3.85 -3.93
CA MET A 76 -6.80 -5.22 -3.45
C MET A 76 -7.85 -6.05 -4.19
N ASP A 77 -7.40 -7.12 -4.84
CA ASP A 77 -8.31 -8.11 -5.38
C ASP A 77 -9.07 -8.74 -4.24
N GLY A 78 -10.36 -8.51 -4.22
CA GLY A 78 -11.23 -9.21 -3.30
C GLY A 78 -11.29 -10.69 -3.67
N ASP A 79 -11.31 -11.53 -2.68
CA ASP A 79 -11.75 -12.90 -2.87
C ASP A 79 -13.21 -12.86 -3.31
N PRO A 80 -13.56 -13.41 -4.50
CA PRO A 80 -14.94 -13.36 -4.99
C PRO A 80 -15.95 -13.98 -4.03
N LYS A 81 -15.50 -14.87 -3.17
CA LYS A 81 -16.35 -15.53 -2.18
C LYS A 81 -16.35 -14.85 -0.82
N TRP A 82 -15.53 -13.81 -0.64
CA TRP A 82 -15.35 -13.12 0.63
C TRP A 82 -14.89 -14.04 1.77
N GLU A 83 -14.26 -15.15 1.43
CA GLU A 83 -13.77 -16.12 2.40
C GLU A 83 -12.42 -15.73 3.00
N ASN A 84 -11.62 -15.04 2.21
CA ASN A 84 -10.30 -14.56 2.63
C ASN A 84 -10.38 -13.10 3.01
N ARG A 85 -9.54 -12.76 3.96
CA ARG A 85 -9.34 -11.38 4.35
C ARG A 85 -7.94 -10.98 3.92
N ASN A 86 -7.86 -10.29 2.80
CA ASN A 86 -6.58 -9.92 2.20
C ASN A 86 -5.86 -8.84 3.01
N THR A 87 -6.56 -8.16 3.91
CA THR A 87 -5.97 -7.12 4.75
C THR A 87 -6.43 -7.26 6.20
N ARG A 88 -5.47 -7.21 7.11
CA ARG A 88 -5.72 -7.16 8.55
C ARG A 88 -4.86 -6.08 9.18
N PHE A 89 -5.47 -5.30 10.07
CA PHE A 89 -4.76 -4.37 10.92
C PHE A 89 -4.66 -4.97 12.31
N LEU A 90 -3.45 -5.38 12.71
CA LEU A 90 -3.22 -6.09 13.96
C LEU A 90 -3.06 -5.14 15.14
N LYS A 91 -2.58 -3.93 14.89
CA LYS A 91 -2.43 -2.88 15.88
C LYS A 91 -2.45 -1.52 15.19
N PRO A 92 -2.82 -0.45 15.90
CA PRO A 92 -2.79 0.88 15.31
C PRO A 92 -1.37 1.36 15.02
N LEU A 93 -1.23 2.12 13.95
CA LEU A 93 -0.04 2.91 13.65
C LEU A 93 -0.33 4.36 14.03
N HIS A 94 0.63 5.01 14.69
CA HIS A 94 0.51 6.41 15.06
C HIS A 94 1.37 7.29 14.16
N VAL A 95 1.00 8.57 14.06
CA VAL A 95 1.81 9.55 13.34
C VAL A 95 3.25 9.55 13.89
N ASP A 96 4.20 9.79 13.01
CA ASP A 96 5.63 9.82 13.28
C ASP A 96 6.28 8.48 13.68
N GLU A 97 5.50 7.42 13.81
CA GLU A 97 6.07 6.07 13.94
C GLU A 97 6.64 5.60 12.59
N ILE A 98 7.74 4.85 12.65
CA ILE A 98 8.34 4.26 11.45
C ILE A 98 7.54 3.04 11.03
N LEU A 99 7.04 3.06 9.79
CA LEU A 99 6.42 1.90 9.16
C LEU A 99 7.45 1.21 8.27
N LYS A 100 7.73 -0.04 8.57
CA LYS A 100 8.58 -0.89 7.73
C LYS A 100 7.69 -1.73 6.84
N ILE A 101 7.94 -1.68 5.54
CA ILE A 101 7.10 -2.34 4.55
C ILE A 101 7.93 -3.39 3.83
N LYS A 102 7.40 -4.59 3.73
CA LYS A 102 7.96 -5.66 2.92
C LYS A 102 6.99 -5.99 1.81
N TYR A 103 7.49 -6.01 0.59
CA TYR A 103 6.73 -6.38 -0.59
C TYR A 103 7.22 -7.72 -1.11
N THR A 104 6.30 -8.60 -1.44
CA THR A 104 6.62 -9.88 -2.07
C THR A 104 5.72 -10.06 -3.28
N ILE A 105 6.32 -10.30 -4.44
CA ILE A 105 5.54 -10.63 -5.64
C ILE A 105 5.03 -12.05 -5.45
N SER A 106 3.71 -12.20 -5.31
CA SER A 106 3.08 -13.49 -5.02
C SER A 106 2.50 -14.17 -6.26
N ASP A 107 2.22 -13.41 -7.31
CA ASP A 107 1.70 -13.95 -8.57
C ASP A 107 2.09 -13.06 -9.73
N LYS A 108 2.18 -13.64 -10.91
CA LYS A 108 2.50 -12.94 -12.14
C LYS A 108 1.76 -13.58 -13.30
N LYS A 109 1.05 -12.74 -14.05
CA LYS A 109 0.33 -13.18 -15.26
C LYS A 109 0.81 -12.34 -16.43
N ASP A 110 1.41 -12.98 -17.41
CA ASP A 110 1.86 -12.33 -18.63
C ASP A 110 0.67 -12.10 -19.56
N GLN A 111 0.56 -10.89 -20.08
CA GLN A 111 -0.34 -10.59 -21.19
C GLN A 111 0.44 -10.65 -22.50
N ASP A 112 1.64 -10.06 -22.49
CA ASP A 112 2.65 -10.20 -23.52
C ASP A 112 4.03 -10.01 -22.89
N ASP A 113 5.11 -9.88 -23.68
CA ASP A 113 6.47 -9.75 -23.17
C ASP A 113 6.70 -8.45 -22.40
N GLU A 114 5.88 -7.42 -22.63
CA GLU A 114 6.05 -6.12 -22.04
C GLU A 114 5.05 -5.81 -20.92
N PHE A 115 3.87 -6.43 -20.99
CA PHE A 115 2.77 -6.12 -20.09
C PHE A 115 2.19 -7.38 -19.46
N GLY A 116 1.69 -7.21 -18.28
CA GLY A 116 1.00 -8.23 -17.53
C GLY A 116 0.49 -7.71 -16.20
N MET A 117 0.16 -8.64 -15.34
CA MET A 117 -0.36 -8.35 -14.02
C MET A 117 0.54 -9.00 -12.98
N ILE A 118 0.91 -8.26 -11.95
CA ILE A 118 1.56 -8.81 -10.77
C ILE A 118 0.66 -8.63 -9.56
N THR A 119 0.73 -9.59 -8.66
CA THR A 119 0.12 -9.49 -7.34
C THR A 119 1.23 -9.34 -6.31
N VAL A 120 1.07 -8.35 -5.47
CA VAL A 120 2.07 -7.99 -4.46
C VAL A 120 1.46 -8.04 -3.07
#